data_ffa2293989da23831826d5e4550f22f0
#
_entry.id   ffa2293989da23831826d5e4550f22f0
#
_cell.length_a   1.000
_cell.length_b   1.000
_cell.length_c   1.000
_cell.angle_alpha   90.00
_cell.angle_beta   90.00
_cell.angle_gamma   90.00
#
_symmetry.space_group_name_H-M   'P 1'
#
loop_
_entity.id
_entity.type
_entity.pdbx_description
1 polymer ?
#
loop_
_entity_poly.entity_id
_entity_poly.type
_entity_poly.pdbx_seq_one_letter_code
_entity_poly.pdbx_strand_id
1 'polypeptide(L)'
;MPYLDAAGWVQRGESGQNIVALGGGHGLSATLRALRHITRALTAVVTVADDGGSSGRLRQEMPILPPGDLRMALASLCEESEWGLTWRDVMQLRLDTSGPLNGHALGNLLISGLWQLLDDSVEGLDWVGRLLGAQGRVLPMSSTPIDIEADMNDGGRRYVVSGQSKVAVAPGTVEHVRITPEAPEVPAAVTEAISEADWVVLGPGSWYTSVIPHLLVPDINRALATTDAHRALVLNLARQRGETDLMSTADHVRVLREYAPMLKLDVVVADPTACDDIDDLIVAAEELGARVLLRQVRTGDGAPHHDPLRLAAALRDAFDGFLGEVGQPETWLP
;
A
#
# COMPACT_ATOMS: atom_id res chain seq x y z
N MET A 1 -3.53 29.94 19.39
CA MET A 1 -4.27 29.18 18.38
C MET A 1 -4.91 28.03 19.10
N PRO A 2 -6.22 27.74 18.95
CA PRO A 2 -6.78 26.55 19.57
C PRO A 2 -6.12 25.34 18.90
N TYR A 3 -5.55 24.47 19.71
CA TYR A 3 -5.08 23.14 19.29
C TYR A 3 -6.26 22.42 18.66
N LEU A 4 -6.23 22.22 17.35
CA LEU A 4 -7.15 21.32 16.67
C LEU A 4 -6.63 19.90 16.96
N ASP A 5 -7.32 19.23 17.88
CA ASP A 5 -7.09 17.85 18.25
C ASP A 5 -7.07 16.99 16.99
N ALA A 6 -6.06 16.11 16.84
CA ALA A 6 -5.98 15.14 15.75
C ALA A 6 -7.24 14.25 15.70
N ALA A 7 -7.88 13.99 16.84
CA ALA A 7 -9.18 13.34 16.95
C ALA A 7 -10.32 14.06 16.20
N GLY A 8 -10.24 15.36 15.99
CA GLY A 8 -11.21 16.10 15.17
C GLY A 8 -11.19 15.75 13.69
N TRP A 9 -10.18 15.02 13.23
CA TRP A 9 -10.06 14.53 11.87
C TRP A 9 -10.95 13.29 11.61
N VAL A 10 -10.95 12.35 12.55
CA VAL A 10 -11.76 11.12 12.48
C VAL A 10 -13.25 11.45 12.49
N GLN A 11 -13.66 12.56 13.13
CA GLN A 11 -15.06 12.96 13.25
C GLN A 11 -15.68 13.58 11.97
N ARG A 12 -14.94 13.81 10.89
CA ARG A 12 -15.54 14.23 9.61
C ARG A 12 -16.20 13.10 8.81
N GLY A 13 -16.12 11.88 9.26
CA GLY A 13 -16.64 10.70 8.61
C GLY A 13 -17.86 10.12 9.32
N GLU A 14 -18.98 10.81 9.33
CA GLU A 14 -20.23 10.08 9.48
C GLU A 14 -20.41 9.19 8.25
N SER A 15 -20.52 7.89 8.48
CA SER A 15 -20.90 6.81 7.58
C SER A 15 -19.80 6.23 6.70
N GLY A 16 -19.45 5.03 7.02
CA GLY A 16 -18.61 4.13 6.25
C GLY A 16 -17.82 3.23 7.18
N GLN A 17 -17.46 2.06 6.70
CA GLN A 17 -16.57 1.13 7.40
C GLN A 17 -15.20 1.77 7.59
N ASN A 18 -14.56 1.51 8.73
CA ASN A 18 -13.18 1.88 8.98
C ASN A 18 -12.27 0.98 8.16
N ILE A 19 -11.55 1.53 7.19
CA ILE A 19 -10.72 0.76 6.29
C ILE A 19 -9.26 1.18 6.43
N VAL A 20 -8.38 0.20 6.60
CA VAL A 20 -6.93 0.40 6.56
C VAL A 20 -6.37 -0.20 5.28
N ALA A 21 -5.61 0.57 4.51
CA ALA A 21 -4.92 0.10 3.31
C ALA A 21 -3.40 0.09 3.54
N LEU A 22 -2.76 -1.08 3.33
CA LEU A 22 -1.32 -1.25 3.48
C LEU A 22 -0.65 -1.40 2.11
N GLY A 23 0.44 -0.69 1.90
CA GLY A 23 1.20 -0.78 0.64
C GLY A 23 2.14 0.39 0.43
N GLY A 24 2.51 0.62 -0.84
CA GLY A 24 3.36 1.72 -1.27
C GLY A 24 3.17 2.05 -2.74
N GLY A 25 3.73 3.17 -3.18
CA GLY A 25 3.82 3.57 -4.56
C GLY A 25 2.48 3.65 -5.31
N HIS A 26 2.53 3.28 -6.58
CA HIS A 26 1.38 3.34 -7.49
C HIS A 26 0.29 2.32 -7.15
N GLY A 27 0.67 1.16 -6.58
CA GLY A 27 -0.29 0.14 -6.18
C GLY A 27 -1.23 0.65 -5.09
N LEU A 28 -0.67 1.11 -3.98
CA LEU A 28 -1.44 1.73 -2.89
C LEU A 28 -2.25 2.94 -3.39
N SER A 29 -1.66 3.78 -4.25
CA SER A 29 -2.36 4.91 -4.86
C SER A 29 -3.65 4.49 -5.58
N ALA A 30 -3.62 3.37 -6.32
CA ALA A 30 -4.83 2.84 -6.99
C ALA A 30 -5.87 2.37 -5.97
N THR A 31 -5.45 1.65 -4.92
CA THR A 31 -6.33 1.21 -3.82
C THR A 31 -6.97 2.40 -3.10
N LEU A 32 -6.20 3.42 -2.74
CA LEU A 32 -6.72 4.60 -2.05
C LEU A 32 -7.73 5.37 -2.91
N ARG A 33 -7.44 5.53 -4.20
CA ARG A 33 -8.39 6.14 -5.16
C ARG A 33 -9.68 5.34 -5.31
N ALA A 34 -9.63 4.02 -5.17
CA ALA A 34 -10.83 3.19 -5.16
C ALA A 34 -11.59 3.32 -3.82
N LEU A 35 -10.91 3.17 -2.69
CA LEU A 35 -11.51 3.15 -1.37
C LEU A 35 -12.16 4.49 -0.97
N ARG A 36 -11.64 5.62 -1.43
CA ARG A 36 -12.26 6.94 -1.20
C ARG A 36 -13.67 7.09 -1.79
N HIS A 37 -14.06 6.21 -2.73
CA HIS A 37 -15.43 6.12 -3.24
C HIS A 37 -16.35 5.27 -2.36
N ILE A 38 -15.78 4.53 -1.41
CA ILE A 38 -16.50 3.60 -0.52
C ILE A 38 -16.68 4.19 0.87
N THR A 39 -15.59 4.76 1.43
CA THR A 39 -15.58 5.29 2.80
C THR A 39 -14.81 6.61 2.90
N ARG A 40 -15.11 7.36 3.97
CA ARG A 40 -14.31 8.49 4.42
C ARG A 40 -13.43 8.17 5.63
N ALA A 41 -13.72 7.05 6.31
CA ALA A 41 -12.92 6.53 7.42
C ALA A 41 -11.80 5.62 6.88
N LEU A 42 -10.85 6.24 6.16
CA LEU A 42 -9.77 5.54 5.45
C LEU A 42 -8.41 5.93 6.04
N THR A 43 -7.62 4.91 6.41
CA THR A 43 -6.23 5.10 6.84
C THR A 43 -5.30 4.34 5.89
N ALA A 44 -4.31 5.04 5.34
CA ALA A 44 -3.23 4.45 4.56
C ALA A 44 -2.01 4.23 5.45
N VAL A 45 -1.53 3.00 5.56
CA VAL A 45 -0.25 2.66 6.19
C VAL A 45 0.76 2.41 5.09
N VAL A 46 1.76 3.27 5.00
CA VAL A 46 2.63 3.38 3.82
C VAL A 46 4.03 2.91 4.12
N THR A 47 4.61 2.13 3.20
CA THR A 47 6.01 1.69 3.31
C THR A 47 6.98 2.88 3.29
N VAL A 48 8.06 2.76 4.06
CA VAL A 48 9.10 3.78 4.23
C VAL A 48 10.49 3.23 3.90
N ALA A 49 10.56 2.42 2.84
CA ALA A 49 11.78 1.79 2.38
C ALA A 49 12.37 2.43 1.11
N ASP A 50 11.71 3.46 0.51
CA ASP A 50 12.15 4.07 -0.75
C ASP A 50 13.53 4.75 -0.60
N ASP A 51 14.51 4.23 -1.35
CA ASP A 51 15.86 4.76 -1.44
C ASP A 51 16.18 5.33 -2.83
N GLY A 52 15.17 5.47 -3.67
CA GLY A 52 15.31 5.95 -5.05
C GLY A 52 14.99 7.43 -5.24
N GLY A 53 15.39 7.97 -6.38
CA GLY A 53 14.99 9.29 -6.89
C GLY A 53 15.12 10.43 -5.89
N SER A 54 14.05 11.18 -5.69
CA SER A 54 13.99 12.32 -4.77
C SER A 54 14.09 11.90 -3.30
N SER A 55 13.44 10.80 -2.91
CA SER A 55 13.47 10.29 -1.53
C SER A 55 14.88 9.85 -1.15
N GLY A 56 15.55 9.07 -1.99
CA GLY A 56 16.90 8.59 -1.73
C GLY A 56 17.91 9.73 -1.57
N ARG A 57 17.81 10.79 -2.39
CA ARG A 57 18.69 11.97 -2.25
C ARG A 57 18.45 12.69 -0.94
N LEU A 58 17.18 12.88 -0.52
CA LEU A 58 16.85 13.52 0.76
C LEU A 58 17.35 12.70 1.94
N ARG A 59 17.22 11.36 1.90
CA ARG A 59 17.77 10.46 2.94
C ARG A 59 19.29 10.52 3.06
N GLN A 60 20.00 10.85 1.99
CA GLN A 60 21.48 11.04 2.03
C GLN A 60 21.88 12.32 2.75
N GLU A 61 21.03 13.34 2.74
CA GLU A 61 21.31 14.63 3.34
C GLU A 61 20.71 14.78 4.75
N MET A 62 19.61 14.05 5.04
CA MET A 62 18.85 14.19 6.27
C MET A 62 18.44 12.83 6.82
N PRO A 63 18.47 12.60 8.15
CA PRO A 63 18.00 11.38 8.79
C PRO A 63 16.47 11.35 8.89
N ILE A 64 15.79 11.29 7.73
CA ILE A 64 14.32 11.33 7.63
C ILE A 64 13.76 10.07 6.96
N LEU A 65 12.47 9.85 7.15
CA LEU A 65 11.72 8.87 6.36
C LEU A 65 11.72 9.26 4.88
N PRO A 66 11.65 8.28 3.94
CA PRO A 66 11.47 8.58 2.53
C PRO A 66 10.07 9.15 2.28
N PRO A 67 9.94 10.41 1.81
CA PRO A 67 8.63 11.04 1.68
C PRO A 67 7.86 10.64 0.41
N GLY A 68 8.47 9.91 -0.53
CA GLY A 68 7.93 9.68 -1.87
C GLY A 68 6.60 8.97 -1.89
N ASP A 69 6.50 7.79 -1.28
CA ASP A 69 5.28 6.99 -1.23
C ASP A 69 4.22 7.64 -0.34
N LEU A 70 4.62 8.24 0.77
CA LEU A 70 3.75 9.02 1.66
C LEU A 70 3.10 10.20 0.92
N ARG A 71 3.90 10.94 0.14
CA ARG A 71 3.40 12.01 -0.73
C ARG A 71 2.40 11.49 -1.77
N MET A 72 2.69 10.32 -2.38
CA MET A 72 1.78 9.71 -3.36
C MET A 72 0.45 9.30 -2.72
N ALA A 73 0.49 8.73 -1.52
CA ALA A 73 -0.72 8.38 -0.76
C ALA A 73 -1.55 9.63 -0.43
N LEU A 74 -0.93 10.69 0.11
CA LEU A 74 -1.58 11.97 0.37
C LEU A 74 -2.23 12.58 -0.88
N ALA A 75 -1.50 12.59 -2.00
CA ALA A 75 -2.03 13.09 -3.28
C ALA A 75 -3.20 12.25 -3.81
N SER A 76 -3.25 10.95 -3.50
CA SER A 76 -4.35 10.06 -3.90
C SER A 76 -5.62 10.29 -3.09
N LEU A 77 -5.48 10.83 -1.88
CA LEU A 77 -6.58 11.13 -0.96
C LEU A 77 -7.05 12.59 -1.01
N CYS A 78 -6.39 13.47 -1.79
CA CYS A 78 -6.77 14.88 -1.84
C CYS A 78 -8.23 15.05 -2.32
N GLU A 79 -8.90 16.08 -1.82
CA GLU A 79 -10.26 16.40 -2.25
C GLU A 79 -10.30 16.80 -3.74
N GLU A 80 -11.49 16.65 -4.37
CA GLU A 80 -11.69 17.00 -5.79
C GLU A 80 -12.18 18.44 -6.00
N SER A 81 -11.86 19.34 -5.06
CA SER A 81 -12.04 20.78 -5.21
C SER A 81 -10.91 21.40 -6.05
N GLU A 82 -11.14 22.61 -6.56
CA GLU A 82 -10.09 23.37 -7.24
C GLU A 82 -8.85 23.54 -6.35
N TRP A 83 -9.04 23.79 -5.05
CA TRP A 83 -7.98 23.86 -4.07
C TRP A 83 -7.20 22.52 -3.96
N GLY A 84 -7.91 21.42 -3.71
CA GLY A 84 -7.28 20.11 -3.55
C GLY A 84 -6.54 19.67 -4.80
N LEU A 85 -7.13 19.85 -5.98
CA LEU A 85 -6.50 19.50 -7.26
C LEU A 85 -5.24 20.34 -7.52
N THR A 86 -5.27 21.64 -7.23
CA THR A 86 -4.11 22.53 -7.38
C THR A 86 -2.98 22.07 -6.45
N TRP A 87 -3.28 21.83 -5.18
CA TRP A 87 -2.26 21.40 -4.22
C TRP A 87 -1.74 19.99 -4.47
N ARG A 88 -2.60 19.08 -4.96
CA ARG A 88 -2.16 17.78 -5.46
C ARG A 88 -1.10 17.93 -6.56
N ASP A 89 -1.35 18.80 -7.53
CA ASP A 89 -0.44 19.02 -8.64
C ASP A 89 0.86 19.71 -8.16
N VAL A 90 0.78 20.64 -7.22
CA VAL A 90 1.94 21.25 -6.54
C VAL A 90 2.76 20.17 -5.82
N MET A 91 2.12 19.27 -5.08
CA MET A 91 2.80 18.17 -4.40
C MET A 91 3.53 17.23 -5.36
N GLN A 92 2.97 17.00 -6.54
CA GLN A 92 3.53 16.12 -7.56
C GLN A 92 4.55 16.83 -8.48
N LEU A 93 4.58 18.16 -8.47
CA LEU A 93 5.49 18.94 -9.31
C LEU A 93 6.94 18.53 -9.04
N ARG A 94 7.66 18.17 -10.10
CA ARG A 94 9.11 17.99 -10.05
C ARG A 94 9.79 19.26 -10.54
N LEU A 95 10.71 19.75 -9.71
CA LEU A 95 11.46 20.96 -10.03
C LEU A 95 12.35 20.72 -11.26
N ASP A 96 12.28 21.63 -12.22
CA ASP A 96 13.17 21.67 -13.40
C ASP A 96 14.18 22.78 -13.20
N THR A 97 15.40 22.41 -12.84
CA THR A 97 16.50 23.36 -12.54
C THR A 97 17.82 22.78 -13.04
N SER A 98 18.83 23.61 -13.15
CA SER A 98 20.20 23.18 -13.49
C SER A 98 21.03 22.76 -12.26
N GLY A 99 20.47 22.85 -11.05
CA GLY A 99 21.17 22.63 -9.79
C GLY A 99 20.71 21.36 -9.04
N PRO A 100 21.14 21.21 -7.78
CA PRO A 100 20.81 20.04 -6.94
C PRO A 100 19.32 19.80 -6.75
N LEU A 101 18.48 20.82 -6.82
CA LEU A 101 17.03 20.68 -6.68
C LEU A 101 16.35 20.02 -7.89
N ASN A 102 17.07 19.83 -9.01
CA ASN A 102 16.51 19.24 -10.22
C ASN A 102 15.89 17.87 -9.97
N GLY A 103 14.63 17.68 -10.40
CA GLY A 103 13.89 16.44 -10.27
C GLY A 103 13.38 16.13 -8.86
N HIS A 104 13.63 16.99 -7.86
CA HIS A 104 12.96 16.85 -6.56
C HIS A 104 11.45 17.13 -6.70
N ALA A 105 10.63 16.25 -6.13
CA ALA A 105 9.21 16.54 -5.98
C ALA A 105 9.02 17.62 -4.90
N LEU A 106 8.28 18.67 -5.22
CA LEU A 106 8.07 19.79 -4.28
C LEU A 106 7.39 19.31 -3.00
N GLY A 107 6.45 18.37 -3.10
CA GLY A 107 5.81 17.77 -1.95
C GLY A 107 6.76 16.98 -1.05
N ASN A 108 7.82 16.37 -1.60
CA ASN A 108 8.83 15.72 -0.77
C ASN A 108 9.59 16.75 0.08
N LEU A 109 9.92 17.90 -0.50
CA LEU A 109 10.59 18.99 0.23
C LEU A 109 9.66 19.58 1.31
N LEU A 110 8.37 19.75 1.00
CA LEU A 110 7.37 20.26 1.94
C LEU A 110 7.21 19.32 3.15
N ILE A 111 7.05 18.02 2.90
CA ILE A 111 6.95 17.00 3.95
C ILE A 111 8.22 16.99 4.81
N SER A 112 9.40 16.98 4.18
CA SER A 112 10.69 17.02 4.90
C SER A 112 10.84 18.26 5.75
N GLY A 113 10.42 19.43 5.26
CA GLY A 113 10.45 20.68 6.01
C GLY A 113 9.50 20.68 7.22
N LEU A 114 8.31 20.09 7.09
CA LEU A 114 7.37 19.93 8.21
C LEU A 114 7.93 18.99 9.28
N TRP A 115 8.56 17.89 8.88
CA TRP A 115 9.18 16.97 9.84
C TRP A 115 10.32 17.62 10.63
N GLN A 116 11.13 18.45 9.98
CA GLN A 116 12.17 19.22 10.68
C GLN A 116 11.60 20.27 11.64
N LEU A 117 10.43 20.84 11.32
CA LEU A 117 9.79 21.86 12.13
C LEU A 117 9.08 21.28 13.36
N LEU A 118 8.44 20.11 13.20
CA LEU A 118 7.54 19.52 14.20
C LEU A 118 8.20 18.41 15.01
N ASP A 119 9.30 17.84 14.51
CA ASP A 119 10.01 16.67 15.10
C ASP A 119 9.09 15.44 15.28
N ASP A 120 8.01 15.38 14.50
CA ASP A 120 7.03 14.28 14.49
C ASP A 120 6.59 13.98 13.05
N SER A 121 6.83 12.73 12.63
CA SER A 121 6.53 12.30 11.26
C SER A 121 5.03 12.16 11.00
N VAL A 122 4.27 11.72 11.98
CA VAL A 122 2.81 11.55 11.87
C VAL A 122 2.13 12.92 11.86
N GLU A 123 2.50 13.81 12.80
CA GLU A 123 1.95 15.15 12.84
C GLU A 123 2.24 15.93 11.54
N GLY A 124 3.46 15.82 11.01
CA GLY A 124 3.82 16.45 9.73
C GLY A 124 2.95 15.99 8.57
N LEU A 125 2.65 14.68 8.48
CA LEU A 125 1.74 14.13 7.46
C LEU A 125 0.29 14.58 7.69
N ASP A 126 -0.18 14.65 8.92
CA ASP A 126 -1.51 15.16 9.26
C ASP A 126 -1.67 16.62 8.82
N TRP A 127 -0.64 17.46 8.95
CA TRP A 127 -0.67 18.83 8.43
C TRP A 127 -0.75 18.90 6.91
N VAL A 128 0.01 18.06 6.21
CA VAL A 128 -0.11 17.98 4.74
C VAL A 128 -1.50 17.47 4.33
N GLY A 129 -2.02 16.47 5.03
CA GLY A 129 -3.39 15.98 4.80
C GLY A 129 -4.44 17.08 4.93
N ARG A 130 -4.32 17.94 5.95
CA ARG A 130 -5.19 19.12 6.13
C ARG A 130 -5.06 20.12 4.97
N LEU A 131 -3.83 20.39 4.54
CA LEU A 131 -3.58 21.29 3.41
C LEU A 131 -4.27 20.79 2.13
N LEU A 132 -4.26 19.49 1.90
CA LEU A 132 -4.85 18.85 0.72
C LEU A 132 -6.36 18.63 0.84
N GLY A 133 -6.98 18.85 2.01
CA GLY A 133 -8.34 18.41 2.28
C GLY A 133 -8.50 16.90 2.12
N ALA A 134 -7.47 16.13 2.48
CA ALA A 134 -7.42 14.70 2.19
C ALA A 134 -8.60 13.94 2.80
N GLN A 135 -9.17 13.02 2.04
CA GLN A 135 -10.27 12.15 2.45
C GLN A 135 -9.71 10.84 3.04
N GLY A 136 -9.09 10.94 4.20
CA GLY A 136 -8.43 9.84 4.89
C GLY A 136 -7.12 10.29 5.52
N ARG A 137 -6.50 9.40 6.30
CA ARG A 137 -5.25 9.63 7.02
C ARG A 137 -4.11 8.85 6.41
N VAL A 138 -2.91 9.39 6.41
CA VAL A 138 -1.69 8.73 5.93
C VAL A 138 -0.71 8.59 7.08
N LEU A 139 -0.32 7.36 7.36
CA LEU A 139 0.62 6.99 8.42
C LEU A 139 1.84 6.29 7.81
N PRO A 140 3.05 6.54 8.29
CA PRO A 140 4.22 5.76 7.93
C PRO A 140 4.15 4.40 8.66
N MET A 141 4.54 3.31 8.00
CA MET A 141 4.57 1.98 8.62
C MET A 141 5.59 1.87 9.75
N SER A 142 6.54 2.78 9.83
CA SER A 142 7.59 2.85 10.84
C SER A 142 7.98 4.30 11.10
N SER A 143 8.37 4.61 12.34
CA SER A 143 8.94 5.91 12.74
C SER A 143 10.40 6.08 12.28
N THR A 144 11.04 5.00 11.84
CA THR A 144 12.42 5.01 11.34
C THR A 144 12.49 4.51 9.90
N PRO A 145 13.43 5.00 9.09
CA PRO A 145 13.65 4.48 7.74
C PRO A 145 13.95 2.98 7.78
N ILE A 146 13.41 2.26 6.80
CA ILE A 146 13.66 0.83 6.62
C ILE A 146 14.47 0.64 5.35
N ASP A 147 15.46 -0.24 5.42
CA ASP A 147 16.17 -0.73 4.23
C ASP A 147 15.72 -2.16 3.93
N ILE A 148 15.50 -2.48 2.66
CA ILE A 148 15.15 -3.81 2.19
C ILE A 148 16.39 -4.49 1.65
N GLU A 149 16.61 -5.74 2.07
CA GLU A 149 17.60 -6.63 1.49
C GLU A 149 16.91 -7.86 0.91
N ALA A 150 17.36 -8.29 -0.26
CA ALA A 150 16.85 -9.47 -0.94
C ALA A 150 18.00 -10.46 -1.22
N ASP A 151 17.75 -11.73 -0.93
CA ASP A 151 18.54 -12.84 -1.42
C ASP A 151 18.05 -13.17 -2.84
N MET A 152 18.93 -13.05 -3.80
CA MET A 152 18.64 -13.19 -5.23
C MET A 152 19.27 -14.48 -5.78
N ASN A 153 18.59 -15.09 -6.75
CA ASN A 153 19.12 -16.24 -7.51
C ASN A 153 19.03 -15.94 -9.01
N ASP A 154 20.18 -15.82 -9.66
CA ASP A 154 20.31 -15.65 -11.09
C ASP A 154 20.98 -16.87 -11.72
N GLY A 155 20.17 -17.79 -12.24
CA GLY A 155 20.65 -19.00 -12.88
C GLY A 155 21.52 -19.91 -12.00
N GLY A 156 21.27 -19.95 -10.69
CA GLY A 156 22.05 -20.72 -9.68
C GLY A 156 23.13 -19.89 -8.98
N ARG A 157 23.37 -18.65 -9.40
CA ARG A 157 24.25 -17.74 -8.70
C ARG A 157 23.44 -16.99 -7.64
N ARG A 158 23.72 -17.26 -6.37
CA ARG A 158 23.11 -16.55 -5.24
C ARG A 158 23.92 -15.32 -4.84
N TYR A 159 23.23 -14.22 -4.58
CA TYR A 159 23.83 -12.96 -4.12
C TYR A 159 22.80 -12.12 -3.37
N VAL A 160 23.27 -11.15 -2.59
CA VAL A 160 22.43 -10.25 -1.81
C VAL A 160 22.36 -8.89 -2.49
N VAL A 161 21.17 -8.33 -2.54
CA VAL A 161 20.93 -6.95 -3.00
C VAL A 161 20.34 -6.14 -1.86
N SER A 162 20.94 -5.00 -1.56
CA SER A 162 20.46 -4.07 -0.54
C SER A 162 19.96 -2.78 -1.18
N GLY A 163 18.77 -2.36 -0.80
CA GLY A 163 18.06 -1.17 -1.28
C GLY A 163 16.88 -1.50 -2.20
N GLN A 164 15.73 -0.92 -1.89
CA GLN A 164 14.46 -1.13 -2.61
C GLN A 164 14.60 -0.90 -4.12
N SER A 165 15.20 0.24 -4.50
CA SER A 165 15.37 0.61 -5.91
C SER A 165 16.27 -0.35 -6.69
N LYS A 166 17.21 -1.00 -6.01
CA LYS A 166 18.11 -1.98 -6.61
C LYS A 166 17.46 -3.36 -6.70
N VAL A 167 16.69 -3.77 -5.68
CA VAL A 167 15.94 -5.03 -5.69
C VAL A 167 14.96 -5.05 -6.85
N ALA A 168 14.23 -3.97 -7.07
CA ALA A 168 13.23 -3.84 -8.13
C ALA A 168 13.80 -4.00 -9.57
N VAL A 169 15.12 -3.89 -9.77
CA VAL A 169 15.77 -3.99 -11.09
C VAL A 169 16.87 -5.07 -11.14
N ALA A 170 17.06 -5.80 -10.03
CA ALA A 170 18.08 -6.83 -9.95
C ALA A 170 17.77 -8.02 -10.90
N PRO A 171 18.77 -8.59 -11.57
CA PRO A 171 18.57 -9.78 -12.39
C PRO A 171 18.29 -11.01 -11.53
N GLY A 172 17.53 -11.97 -12.08
CA GLY A 172 17.18 -13.22 -11.40
C GLY A 172 15.86 -13.14 -10.64
N THR A 173 15.69 -14.01 -9.65
CA THR A 173 14.49 -14.14 -8.81
C THR A 173 14.81 -13.84 -7.36
N VAL A 174 13.85 -13.24 -6.66
CA VAL A 174 13.91 -13.06 -5.21
C VAL A 174 13.64 -14.41 -4.54
N GLU A 175 14.57 -14.90 -3.71
CA GLU A 175 14.37 -16.10 -2.87
C GLU A 175 13.83 -15.72 -1.50
N HIS A 176 14.34 -14.63 -0.91
CA HIS A 176 13.89 -14.15 0.41
C HIS A 176 14.15 -12.65 0.55
N VAL A 177 13.30 -11.97 1.32
CA VAL A 177 13.52 -10.57 1.69
C VAL A 177 13.52 -10.37 3.20
N ARG A 178 14.28 -9.39 3.65
CA ARG A 178 14.35 -8.95 5.04
C ARG A 178 14.45 -7.44 5.11
N ILE A 179 14.16 -6.89 6.27
CA ILE A 179 14.23 -5.45 6.53
C ILE A 179 15.28 -5.14 7.59
N THR A 180 15.87 -3.97 7.49
CA THR A 180 16.79 -3.45 8.50
C THR A 180 16.29 -2.05 8.93
N PRO A 181 16.04 -1.81 10.24
CA PRO A 181 16.13 -2.77 11.35
C PRO A 181 15.07 -3.87 11.28
N GLU A 182 15.34 -5.05 11.87
CA GLU A 182 14.39 -6.18 11.88
C GLU A 182 13.12 -5.91 12.69
N ALA A 183 13.19 -5.05 13.68
CA ALA A 183 12.07 -4.61 14.51
C ALA A 183 12.05 -3.08 14.59
N PRO A 184 11.62 -2.40 13.51
CA PRO A 184 11.51 -0.95 13.51
C PRO A 184 10.37 -0.50 14.42
N GLU A 185 10.51 0.69 15.02
CA GLU A 185 9.47 1.29 15.83
C GLU A 185 8.25 1.66 14.94
N VAL A 186 7.07 1.20 15.36
CA VAL A 186 5.80 1.47 14.67
C VAL A 186 5.05 2.56 15.42
N PRO A 187 4.58 3.64 14.74
CA PRO A 187 3.71 4.62 15.39
C PRO A 187 2.46 3.94 15.99
N ALA A 188 2.10 4.26 17.23
CA ALA A 188 0.93 3.68 17.90
C ALA A 188 -0.36 3.80 17.07
N ALA A 189 -0.52 4.93 16.37
CA ALA A 189 -1.65 5.18 15.48
C ALA A 189 -1.81 4.11 14.36
N VAL A 190 -0.74 3.42 13.97
CA VAL A 190 -0.80 2.33 12.96
C VAL A 190 -1.47 1.09 13.54
N THR A 191 -1.02 0.63 14.70
CA THR A 191 -1.57 -0.56 15.36
C THR A 191 -2.99 -0.31 15.87
N GLU A 192 -3.28 0.91 16.35
CA GLU A 192 -4.62 1.36 16.71
C GLU A 192 -5.55 1.32 15.50
N ALA A 193 -5.15 1.91 14.36
CA ALA A 193 -5.94 1.91 13.14
C ALA A 193 -6.25 0.47 12.66
N ILE A 194 -5.27 -0.45 12.72
CA ILE A 194 -5.49 -1.85 12.34
C ILE A 194 -6.45 -2.55 13.31
N SER A 195 -6.36 -2.27 14.61
CA SER A 195 -7.22 -2.90 15.62
C SER A 195 -8.67 -2.41 15.57
N GLU A 196 -8.90 -1.17 15.14
CA GLU A 196 -10.21 -0.53 15.03
C GLU A 196 -10.83 -0.65 13.63
N ALA A 197 -10.13 -1.26 12.70
CA ALA A 197 -10.61 -1.42 11.34
C ALA A 197 -11.76 -2.44 11.24
N ASP A 198 -12.70 -2.18 10.33
CA ASP A 198 -13.64 -3.19 9.85
C ASP A 198 -12.98 -4.03 8.74
N TRP A 199 -12.15 -3.39 7.92
CA TRP A 199 -11.41 -4.02 6.84
C TRP A 199 -9.96 -3.55 6.78
N VAL A 200 -9.07 -4.51 6.51
CA VAL A 200 -7.68 -4.24 6.12
C VAL A 200 -7.47 -4.71 4.69
N VAL A 201 -6.96 -3.84 3.82
CA VAL A 201 -6.69 -4.12 2.42
C VAL A 201 -5.18 -4.11 2.18
N LEU A 202 -4.63 -5.25 1.72
CA LEU A 202 -3.24 -5.39 1.32
C LEU A 202 -3.11 -5.30 -0.20
N GLY A 203 -2.13 -4.54 -0.68
CA GLY A 203 -1.85 -4.39 -2.11
C GLY A 203 -2.92 -3.62 -2.90
N PRO A 204 -2.83 -3.65 -4.23
CA PRO A 204 -1.73 -4.21 -5.03
C PRO A 204 -0.43 -3.43 -4.86
N GLY A 205 0.62 -3.87 -5.52
CA GLY A 205 1.91 -3.15 -5.52
C GLY A 205 3.09 -4.10 -5.72
N SER A 206 4.27 -3.51 -5.70
CA SER A 206 5.51 -4.27 -5.74
C SER A 206 5.55 -5.26 -4.58
N TRP A 207 5.64 -6.56 -4.92
CA TRP A 207 5.34 -7.62 -3.94
C TRP A 207 6.35 -7.63 -2.80
N TYR A 208 7.63 -7.70 -3.15
CA TYR A 208 8.71 -7.77 -2.19
C TYR A 208 9.14 -6.42 -1.62
N THR A 209 8.77 -5.32 -2.28
CA THR A 209 9.25 -4.00 -1.88
C THR A 209 8.14 -3.08 -1.35
N SER A 210 6.85 -3.45 -1.49
CA SER A 210 5.73 -2.64 -0.99
C SER A 210 4.70 -3.42 -0.18
N VAL A 211 4.41 -4.70 -0.51
CA VAL A 211 3.41 -5.51 0.21
C VAL A 211 4.05 -6.28 1.37
N ILE A 212 5.02 -7.15 1.08
CA ILE A 212 5.70 -8.00 2.07
C ILE A 212 6.39 -7.20 3.19
N PRO A 213 6.98 -6.02 2.96
CA PRO A 213 7.59 -5.26 4.05
C PRO A 213 6.69 -5.00 5.25
N HIS A 214 5.38 -4.82 5.04
CA HIS A 214 4.43 -4.68 6.15
C HIS A 214 4.33 -5.94 7.00
N LEU A 215 4.47 -7.11 6.39
CA LEU A 215 4.43 -8.41 7.08
C LEU A 215 5.75 -8.71 7.81
N LEU A 216 6.86 -8.07 7.40
CA LEU A 216 8.16 -8.18 8.05
C LEU A 216 8.28 -7.35 9.32
N VAL A 217 7.43 -6.32 9.51
CA VAL A 217 7.42 -5.51 10.73
C VAL A 217 6.64 -6.26 11.83
N PRO A 218 7.30 -6.66 12.94
CA PRO A 218 6.70 -7.56 13.92
C PRO A 218 5.40 -7.04 14.53
N ASP A 219 5.31 -5.74 14.83
CA ASP A 219 4.11 -5.17 15.45
C ASP A 219 2.94 -5.08 14.46
N ILE A 220 3.20 -4.78 13.18
CA ILE A 220 2.17 -4.80 12.14
C ILE A 220 1.72 -6.24 11.88
N ASN A 221 2.65 -7.20 11.76
CA ASN A 221 2.34 -8.61 11.57
C ASN A 221 1.44 -9.14 12.70
N ARG A 222 1.80 -8.81 13.95
CA ARG A 222 1.01 -9.17 15.13
C ARG A 222 -0.38 -8.52 15.08
N ALA A 223 -0.48 -7.23 14.77
CA ALA A 223 -1.75 -6.53 14.66
C ALA A 223 -2.65 -7.18 13.59
N LEU A 224 -2.09 -7.51 12.43
CA LEU A 224 -2.81 -8.22 11.35
C LEU A 224 -3.26 -9.64 11.74
N ALA A 225 -2.49 -10.33 12.56
CA ALA A 225 -2.83 -11.68 13.03
C ALA A 225 -3.91 -11.69 14.12
N THR A 226 -4.03 -10.61 14.90
CA THR A 226 -4.92 -10.54 16.08
C THR A 226 -6.13 -9.65 15.93
N THR A 227 -6.20 -8.83 14.88
CA THR A 227 -7.38 -7.98 14.62
C THR A 227 -8.62 -8.80 14.27
N ASP A 228 -9.78 -8.32 14.70
CA ASP A 228 -11.08 -8.83 14.27
C ASP A 228 -11.51 -8.31 12.88
N ALA A 229 -10.74 -7.36 12.30
CA ALA A 229 -11.00 -6.84 10.98
C ALA A 229 -10.96 -7.92 9.90
N HIS A 230 -11.83 -7.83 8.91
CA HIS A 230 -11.72 -8.62 7.69
C HIS A 230 -10.49 -8.17 6.86
N ARG A 231 -9.88 -9.11 6.15
CA ARG A 231 -8.64 -8.85 5.37
C ARG A 231 -8.83 -9.21 3.91
N ALA A 232 -8.64 -8.20 3.05
CA ALA A 232 -8.68 -8.34 1.62
C ALA A 232 -7.27 -8.22 1.03
N LEU A 233 -6.95 -9.08 0.09
CA LEU A 233 -5.74 -9.00 -0.72
C LEU A 233 -6.13 -8.62 -2.15
N VAL A 234 -5.53 -7.58 -2.71
CA VAL A 234 -5.71 -7.21 -4.13
C VAL A 234 -4.47 -7.62 -4.91
N LEU A 235 -4.64 -8.51 -5.89
CA LEU A 235 -3.52 -9.02 -6.68
C LEU A 235 -3.11 -8.05 -7.79
N ASN A 236 -1.87 -8.16 -8.20
CA ASN A 236 -1.31 -7.42 -9.33
C ASN A 236 -1.92 -7.88 -10.65
N LEU A 237 -1.99 -6.97 -11.63
CA LEU A 237 -2.51 -7.24 -12.98
C LEU A 237 -1.45 -7.74 -13.95
N ALA A 238 -0.20 -7.77 -13.53
CA ALA A 238 0.93 -8.30 -14.28
C ALA A 238 2.06 -8.70 -13.34
N ARG A 239 2.88 -9.64 -13.77
CA ARG A 239 4.14 -9.97 -13.10
C ARG A 239 5.07 -8.76 -13.13
N GLN A 240 5.84 -8.60 -12.08
CA GLN A 240 6.78 -7.50 -11.96
C GLN A 240 8.18 -7.98 -12.31
N ARG A 241 8.74 -7.38 -13.35
CA ARG A 241 10.08 -7.73 -13.84
C ARG A 241 11.13 -7.54 -12.75
N GLY A 242 11.93 -8.57 -12.56
CA GLY A 242 12.99 -8.57 -11.53
C GLY A 242 12.51 -8.99 -10.12
N GLU A 243 11.19 -8.99 -9.87
CA GLU A 243 10.65 -9.40 -8.57
C GLU A 243 9.86 -10.71 -8.67
N THR A 244 8.87 -10.78 -9.56
CA THR A 244 7.88 -11.86 -9.61
C THR A 244 7.74 -12.49 -11.00
N ASP A 245 8.75 -12.36 -11.85
CA ASP A 245 8.71 -12.85 -13.25
C ASP A 245 8.33 -14.33 -13.38
N LEU A 246 8.79 -15.17 -12.44
CA LEU A 246 8.56 -16.60 -12.44
C LEU A 246 7.42 -17.05 -11.51
N MET A 247 6.79 -16.13 -10.77
CA MET A 247 5.70 -16.44 -9.86
C MET A 247 4.38 -16.56 -10.63
N SER A 248 3.62 -17.61 -10.33
CA SER A 248 2.22 -17.70 -10.71
C SER A 248 1.36 -16.75 -9.86
N THR A 249 0.10 -16.56 -10.25
CA THR A 249 -0.85 -15.78 -9.44
C THR A 249 -1.05 -16.42 -8.06
N ALA A 250 -1.07 -17.76 -8.00
CA ALA A 250 -1.16 -18.53 -6.77
C ALA A 250 0.10 -18.38 -5.88
N ASP A 251 1.29 -18.33 -6.47
CA ASP A 251 2.54 -18.15 -5.72
C ASP A 251 2.58 -16.82 -4.98
N HIS A 252 1.99 -15.76 -5.55
CA HIS A 252 1.85 -14.48 -4.86
C HIS A 252 1.06 -14.61 -3.54
N VAL A 253 0.06 -15.48 -3.51
CA VAL A 253 -0.72 -15.74 -2.30
C VAL A 253 0.05 -16.63 -1.34
N ARG A 254 0.66 -17.72 -1.81
CA ARG A 254 1.39 -18.69 -0.97
C ARG A 254 2.57 -18.08 -0.25
N VAL A 255 3.31 -17.19 -0.92
CA VAL A 255 4.50 -16.57 -0.32
C VAL A 255 4.19 -15.73 0.92
N LEU A 256 2.96 -15.24 1.08
CA LEU A 256 2.57 -14.51 2.28
C LEU A 256 2.70 -15.34 3.56
N ARG A 257 2.47 -16.67 3.47
CA ARG A 257 2.62 -17.57 4.63
C ARG A 257 4.05 -17.70 5.13
N GLU A 258 5.02 -17.49 4.27
CA GLU A 258 6.44 -17.54 4.67
C GLU A 258 6.78 -16.37 5.59
N TYR A 259 6.19 -15.20 5.34
CA TYR A 259 6.46 -13.98 6.10
C TYR A 259 5.46 -13.73 7.24
N ALA A 260 4.25 -14.27 7.12
CA ALA A 260 3.18 -14.10 8.10
C ALA A 260 2.39 -15.42 8.28
N PRO A 261 2.95 -16.43 8.97
CA PRO A 261 2.31 -17.75 9.13
C PRO A 261 0.94 -17.73 9.83
N MET A 262 0.69 -16.70 10.62
CA MET A 262 -0.58 -16.51 11.36
C MET A 262 -1.58 -15.62 10.62
N LEU A 263 -1.21 -15.07 9.48
CA LEU A 263 -2.11 -14.25 8.66
C LEU A 263 -3.26 -15.10 8.11
N LYS A 264 -4.46 -14.62 8.28
CA LYS A 264 -5.65 -15.12 7.60
C LYS A 264 -6.17 -14.03 6.68
N LEU A 265 -6.74 -14.43 5.57
CA LEU A 265 -7.41 -13.54 4.64
C LEU A 265 -8.88 -13.97 4.54
N ASP A 266 -9.77 -13.02 4.25
CA ASP A 266 -11.19 -13.31 4.00
C ASP A 266 -11.46 -13.35 2.48
N VAL A 267 -10.79 -12.48 1.72
CA VAL A 267 -10.98 -12.39 0.27
C VAL A 267 -9.68 -12.06 -0.47
N VAL A 268 -9.50 -12.70 -1.62
CA VAL A 268 -8.48 -12.36 -2.62
C VAL A 268 -9.19 -11.81 -3.85
N VAL A 269 -8.99 -10.54 -4.15
CA VAL A 269 -9.53 -9.88 -5.36
C VAL A 269 -8.55 -10.04 -6.51
N ALA A 270 -9.00 -10.65 -7.60
CA ALA A 270 -8.19 -10.91 -8.78
C ALA A 270 -8.93 -10.55 -10.07
N ASP A 271 -8.19 -10.05 -11.06
CA ASP A 271 -8.73 -9.89 -12.43
C ASP A 271 -8.56 -11.21 -13.19
N PRO A 272 -9.64 -11.79 -13.71
CA PRO A 272 -9.54 -13.08 -14.42
C PRO A 272 -8.62 -13.05 -15.64
N THR A 273 -8.41 -11.87 -16.24
CA THR A 273 -7.50 -11.70 -17.37
C THR A 273 -6.02 -11.69 -16.99
N ALA A 274 -5.72 -11.57 -15.68
CA ALA A 274 -4.38 -11.56 -15.12
C ALA A 274 -4.00 -12.89 -14.43
N CYS A 275 -4.98 -13.79 -14.23
CA CYS A 275 -4.75 -15.10 -13.62
C CYS A 275 -4.25 -16.10 -14.67
N ASP A 276 -3.15 -16.78 -14.35
CA ASP A 276 -2.60 -17.88 -15.17
C ASP A 276 -3.31 -19.21 -14.90
N ASP A 277 -3.68 -19.48 -13.64
CA ASP A 277 -4.46 -20.65 -13.22
C ASP A 277 -5.40 -20.27 -12.08
N ILE A 278 -6.70 -20.24 -12.38
CA ILE A 278 -7.73 -19.84 -11.42
C ILE A 278 -7.95 -20.93 -10.35
N ASP A 279 -7.90 -22.21 -10.74
CA ASP A 279 -8.13 -23.31 -9.81
C ASP A 279 -6.98 -23.39 -8.78
N ASP A 280 -5.74 -23.21 -9.23
CA ASP A 280 -4.58 -23.14 -8.32
C ASP A 280 -4.62 -21.91 -7.43
N LEU A 281 -5.11 -20.76 -7.94
CA LEU A 281 -5.33 -19.56 -7.13
C LEU A 281 -6.37 -19.78 -6.03
N ILE A 282 -7.47 -20.48 -6.33
CA ILE A 282 -8.51 -20.81 -5.35
C ILE A 282 -7.90 -21.67 -4.23
N VAL A 283 -7.14 -22.70 -4.57
CA VAL A 283 -6.45 -23.56 -3.58
C VAL A 283 -5.51 -22.74 -2.72
N ALA A 284 -4.70 -21.86 -3.31
CA ALA A 284 -3.77 -21.01 -2.57
C ALA A 284 -4.49 -20.03 -1.62
N ALA A 285 -5.63 -19.48 -2.04
CA ALA A 285 -6.44 -18.60 -1.22
C ALA A 285 -7.08 -19.35 -0.03
N GLU A 286 -7.62 -20.55 -0.27
CA GLU A 286 -8.21 -21.41 0.79
C GLU A 286 -7.18 -21.79 1.85
N GLU A 287 -5.91 -21.96 1.51
CA GLU A 287 -4.82 -22.19 2.46
C GLU A 287 -4.65 -21.06 3.48
N LEU A 288 -5.06 -19.82 3.13
CA LEU A 288 -5.08 -18.66 4.02
C LEU A 288 -6.48 -18.36 4.60
N GLY A 289 -7.47 -19.22 4.30
CA GLY A 289 -8.86 -19.07 4.74
C GLY A 289 -9.70 -18.16 3.86
N ALA A 290 -9.19 -17.73 2.72
CA ALA A 290 -9.82 -16.74 1.85
C ALA A 290 -10.66 -17.38 0.74
N ARG A 291 -11.63 -16.60 0.24
CA ARG A 291 -12.31 -16.85 -1.04
C ARG A 291 -11.72 -15.97 -2.13
N VAL A 292 -11.75 -16.44 -3.37
CA VAL A 292 -11.32 -15.67 -4.53
C VAL A 292 -12.52 -14.92 -5.11
N LEU A 293 -12.41 -13.60 -5.23
CA LEU A 293 -13.36 -12.74 -5.91
C LEU A 293 -12.79 -12.33 -7.27
N LEU A 294 -13.32 -12.92 -8.33
CA LEU A 294 -12.91 -12.59 -9.71
C LEU A 294 -13.74 -11.40 -10.23
N ARG A 295 -13.09 -10.28 -10.50
CA ARG A 295 -13.70 -9.08 -11.08
C ARG A 295 -12.77 -8.43 -12.08
N GLN A 296 -13.32 -7.89 -13.15
CA GLN A 296 -12.55 -7.10 -14.11
C GLN A 296 -12.21 -5.74 -13.48
N VAL A 297 -11.01 -5.64 -12.92
CA VAL A 297 -10.51 -4.43 -12.24
C VAL A 297 -9.46 -3.67 -13.04
N ARG A 298 -9.09 -4.19 -14.23
CA ARG A 298 -8.15 -3.56 -15.17
C ARG A 298 -8.79 -2.38 -15.90
N THR A 299 -7.97 -1.35 -16.23
CA THR A 299 -8.36 -0.26 -17.15
C THR A 299 -8.73 -0.78 -18.53
N GLY A 300 -9.63 -0.06 -19.22
CA GLY A 300 -10.14 -0.48 -20.52
C GLY A 300 -9.14 -0.37 -21.68
N ASP A 301 -7.99 0.26 -21.48
CA ASP A 301 -6.90 0.41 -22.46
C ASP A 301 -5.97 -0.82 -22.54
N GLY A 302 -6.21 -1.82 -21.69
CA GLY A 302 -5.40 -3.04 -21.61
C GLY A 302 -4.08 -2.89 -20.85
N ALA A 303 -3.75 -1.70 -20.36
CA ALA A 303 -2.58 -1.50 -19.50
C ALA A 303 -2.74 -2.25 -18.17
N PRO A 304 -1.64 -2.68 -17.52
CA PRO A 304 -1.70 -3.40 -16.25
C PRO A 304 -1.94 -2.42 -15.08
N HIS A 305 -2.93 -1.56 -15.22
CA HIS A 305 -3.34 -0.60 -14.20
C HIS A 305 -4.75 -0.92 -13.71
N HIS A 306 -4.95 -0.80 -12.40
CA HIS A 306 -6.27 -0.91 -11.80
C HIS A 306 -7.11 0.33 -12.12
N ASP A 307 -8.32 0.10 -12.60
CA ASP A 307 -9.33 1.15 -12.72
C ASP A 307 -9.93 1.43 -11.34
N PRO A 308 -9.86 2.67 -10.84
CA PRO A 308 -10.31 2.97 -9.48
C PRO A 308 -11.79 2.67 -9.25
N LEU A 309 -12.67 2.91 -10.24
CA LEU A 309 -14.11 2.67 -10.09
C LEU A 309 -14.45 1.17 -10.13
N ARG A 310 -13.79 0.42 -11.02
CA ARG A 310 -13.96 -1.04 -11.08
C ARG A 310 -13.42 -1.72 -9.82
N LEU A 311 -12.25 -1.26 -9.33
CA LEU A 311 -11.68 -1.75 -8.09
C LEU A 311 -12.56 -1.38 -6.88
N ALA A 312 -13.12 -0.17 -6.85
CA ALA A 312 -14.09 0.24 -5.83
C ALA A 312 -15.34 -0.67 -5.83
N ALA A 313 -15.88 -0.99 -7.01
CA ALA A 313 -17.01 -1.90 -7.11
C ALA A 313 -16.66 -3.31 -6.61
N ALA A 314 -15.49 -3.83 -7.00
CA ALA A 314 -15.03 -5.14 -6.55
C ALA A 314 -14.82 -5.20 -5.02
N LEU A 315 -14.21 -4.16 -4.44
CA LEU A 315 -14.01 -4.09 -3.00
C LEU A 315 -15.34 -3.92 -2.26
N ARG A 316 -16.29 -3.15 -2.80
CA ARG A 316 -17.64 -3.07 -2.23
C ARG A 316 -18.34 -4.42 -2.24
N ASP A 317 -18.30 -5.15 -3.36
CA ASP A 317 -18.83 -6.52 -3.43
C ASP A 317 -18.23 -7.41 -2.34
N ALA A 318 -16.90 -7.32 -2.14
CA ALA A 318 -16.22 -8.07 -1.09
C ALA A 318 -16.70 -7.68 0.32
N PHE A 319 -16.81 -6.38 0.60
CA PHE A 319 -17.19 -5.86 1.91
C PHE A 319 -18.65 -6.14 2.25
N ASP A 320 -19.52 -6.17 1.24
CA ASP A 320 -20.95 -6.51 1.39
C ASP A 320 -21.20 -8.03 1.38
N GLY A 321 -20.14 -8.84 1.25
CA GLY A 321 -20.22 -10.30 1.25
C GLY A 321 -20.74 -10.92 -0.05
N PHE A 322 -20.80 -10.12 -1.14
CA PHE A 322 -21.15 -10.64 -2.48
C PHE A 322 -19.96 -11.35 -3.14
N LEU A 323 -19.55 -12.46 -2.53
CA LEU A 323 -18.45 -13.30 -3.01
C LEU A 323 -18.94 -14.36 -4.02
N GLY A 324 -19.86 -13.97 -4.91
CA GLY A 324 -20.43 -14.90 -5.89
C GLY A 324 -19.35 -15.56 -6.74
N GLU A 325 -19.41 -16.88 -6.85
CA GLU A 325 -18.56 -17.65 -7.78
C GLU A 325 -18.88 -17.24 -9.21
N VAL A 326 -17.85 -17.03 -10.02
CA VAL A 326 -18.01 -16.83 -11.47
C VAL A 326 -18.61 -18.10 -12.05
N GLY A 327 -19.87 -18.03 -12.52
CA GLY A 327 -20.55 -19.12 -13.22
C GLY A 327 -21.66 -19.85 -12.46
N GLN A 328 -21.94 -19.53 -11.21
CA GLN A 328 -23.17 -20.02 -10.58
C GLN A 328 -24.30 -19.00 -10.72
N PRO A 329 -25.50 -19.40 -11.19
CA PRO A 329 -26.65 -18.51 -11.17
C PRO A 329 -27.00 -18.15 -9.74
N GLU A 330 -27.22 -16.86 -9.48
CA GLU A 330 -27.72 -16.35 -8.19
C GLU A 330 -28.96 -17.18 -7.80
N THR A 331 -28.82 -18.03 -6.81
CA THR A 331 -29.98 -18.59 -6.15
C THR A 331 -30.53 -17.55 -5.21
N TRP A 332 -31.48 -16.77 -5.69
CA TRP A 332 -32.33 -15.94 -4.85
C TRP A 332 -33.04 -16.89 -3.89
N LEU A 333 -32.68 -16.89 -2.63
CA LEU A 333 -33.50 -17.49 -1.59
C LEU A 333 -34.67 -16.54 -1.29
N PRO A 334 -35.88 -17.07 -1.16
CA PRO A 334 -37.11 -16.30 -0.98
C PRO A 334 -37.19 -15.56 0.35
#